data_2c83d30d24691e071c8cf654255dc422
#
_entry.id   2c83d30d24691e071c8cf654255dc422
#
_cell.length_a   1.000
_cell.length_b   1.000
_cell.length_c   1.000
_cell.angle_alpha   90.00
_cell.angle_beta   90.00
_cell.angle_gamma   90.00
#
_symmetry.space_group_name_H-M   'P 1'
#
loop_
_entity.id
_entity.type
_entity.pdbx_description
1 polymer ?
#
loop_
_entity_poly.entity_id
_entity_poly.type
_entity_poly.pdbx_seq_one_letter_code
_entity_poly.pdbx_strand_id
1 'polypeptide(L)'
;MERKARFGLIIGLALTLAIGAARTGRTEEPLKIGYSDWPGWVAWEVAINKGWLKEAGINVEFQWFDYSASMDAFGAGKIDADLVTNGDALVMGSGGAKSVMVMLTDYSNGNDMIVGKPGITSLTDLKGKKVGIEVGLVEHLLLLNGLKKASIPEDAVTLVNTKTNDTPQVLASGAVDAIGAWQPNSGMAMQQLPGSKPVYTSADEPGLIYDVLAVNPTSLNARRDDWMKVIKLWDRVVHYINDPKTQADAVKIMAARVGLTPEQYAPLLKGTHLIDLAEGKSTYKKGDGFSSLYGSSKIANDFNVKAGVYKQPEDIDAYIDPSLTNAQETPMTTAQ
;
A
#
# COMPACT_ATOMS: atom_id res chain seq x y z
N MET A 1 29.07 -52.70 80.81
CA MET A 1 30.00 -52.20 79.81
C MET A 1 29.24 -51.33 78.86
N GLU A 2 29.33 -50.01 79.12
CA GLU A 2 28.55 -49.00 78.42
C GLU A 2 29.37 -48.47 77.24
N ARG A 3 28.73 -48.40 76.09
CA ARG A 3 29.25 -47.64 74.93
C ARG A 3 28.36 -46.41 74.67
N LYS A 4 28.93 -45.25 74.96
CA LYS A 4 28.35 -43.96 74.74
C LYS A 4 28.32 -43.61 73.24
N ALA A 5 27.17 -43.39 72.67
CA ALA A 5 26.99 -42.86 71.29
C ALA A 5 27.12 -41.32 71.32
N ARG A 6 28.00 -40.77 70.50
CA ARG A 6 28.14 -39.32 70.23
C ARG A 6 27.26 -38.96 69.07
N PHE A 7 26.29 -38.08 69.34
CA PHE A 7 25.51 -37.41 68.30
C PHE A 7 26.34 -36.26 67.68
N GLY A 8 26.68 -36.37 66.44
CA GLY A 8 27.25 -35.27 65.65
C GLY A 8 26.15 -34.49 64.94
N LEU A 9 26.07 -33.20 65.31
CA LEU A 9 25.13 -32.25 64.70
C LEU A 9 25.72 -31.74 63.36
N ILE A 10 25.16 -32.13 62.22
CA ILE A 10 25.52 -31.63 60.89
C ILE A 10 24.62 -30.47 60.61
N ILE A 11 25.18 -29.26 60.64
CA ILE A 11 24.55 -27.98 60.19
C ILE A 11 24.63 -27.97 58.67
N GLY A 12 23.52 -28.28 57.99
CA GLY A 12 23.42 -28.14 56.54
C GLY A 12 23.21 -26.66 56.14
N LEU A 13 24.23 -26.08 55.52
CA LEU A 13 24.16 -24.73 54.93
C LEU A 13 23.42 -24.85 53.59
N ALA A 14 22.15 -24.49 53.56
CA ALA A 14 21.38 -24.42 52.35
C ALA A 14 21.76 -23.16 51.55
N LEU A 15 22.59 -23.35 50.51
CA LEU A 15 22.98 -22.31 49.55
C LEU A 15 21.84 -22.16 48.53
N THR A 16 20.95 -21.16 48.71
CA THR A 16 19.94 -20.79 47.74
C THR A 16 20.61 -20.06 46.56
N LEU A 17 20.87 -20.80 45.48
CA LEU A 17 21.19 -20.20 44.17
C LEU A 17 19.96 -19.49 43.66
N ALA A 18 19.92 -18.17 43.74
CA ALA A 18 19.01 -17.32 42.97
C ALA A 18 19.49 -17.35 41.52
N ILE A 19 18.90 -18.21 40.71
CA ILE A 19 19.04 -18.18 39.24
C ILE A 19 18.26 -16.95 38.77
N GLY A 20 18.98 -15.83 38.70
CA GLY A 20 18.51 -14.66 37.95
C GLY A 20 18.39 -15.06 36.51
N ALA A 21 17.17 -15.31 36.03
CA ALA A 21 16.88 -15.43 34.62
C ALA A 21 17.20 -14.08 33.97
N ALA A 22 18.43 -13.93 33.48
CA ALA A 22 18.76 -12.89 32.54
C ALA A 22 17.83 -13.14 31.34
N ARG A 23 16.77 -12.34 31.23
CA ARG A 23 16.06 -12.16 29.96
C ARG A 23 17.10 -11.66 28.97
N THR A 24 17.73 -12.59 28.26
CA THR A 24 18.43 -12.24 27.02
C THR A 24 17.39 -11.53 26.17
N GLY A 25 17.51 -10.22 26.07
CA GLY A 25 16.66 -9.42 25.19
C GLY A 25 16.85 -9.96 23.78
N ARG A 26 15.96 -10.88 23.37
CA ARG A 26 15.82 -11.26 21.98
C ARG A 26 15.41 -9.95 21.29
N THR A 27 16.29 -9.38 20.50
CA THR A 27 15.90 -8.29 19.61
C THR A 27 14.74 -8.81 18.80
N GLU A 28 13.60 -8.14 18.96
CA GLU A 28 12.39 -8.51 18.22
C GLU A 28 12.67 -8.36 16.73
N GLU A 29 12.29 -9.35 15.94
CA GLU A 29 12.45 -9.31 14.49
C GLU A 29 11.78 -8.06 13.93
N PRO A 30 12.35 -7.42 12.89
CA PRO A 30 11.75 -6.24 12.30
C PRO A 30 10.37 -6.57 11.72
N LEU A 31 9.43 -5.63 11.84
CA LEU A 31 8.21 -5.65 11.05
C LEU A 31 8.59 -5.50 9.57
N LYS A 32 8.04 -6.33 8.70
CA LYS A 32 8.32 -6.29 7.27
C LYS A 32 7.12 -5.73 6.52
N ILE A 33 7.37 -4.64 5.77
CA ILE A 33 6.34 -3.97 4.96
C ILE A 33 6.73 -4.08 3.49
N GLY A 34 5.85 -4.69 2.68
CA GLY A 34 6.00 -4.73 1.23
C GLY A 34 5.57 -3.41 0.58
N TYR A 35 6.26 -3.01 -0.48
CA TYR A 35 5.88 -1.86 -1.29
C TYR A 35 6.50 -1.94 -2.70
N SER A 36 5.97 -1.15 -3.63
CA SER A 36 6.47 -1.04 -4.99
C SER A 36 6.66 0.42 -5.43
N ASP A 37 6.68 0.68 -6.72
CA ASP A 37 7.06 1.96 -7.33
C ASP A 37 5.98 3.05 -7.31
N TRP A 38 4.79 2.79 -6.76
CA TRP A 38 3.74 3.80 -6.63
C TRP A 38 4.23 5.04 -5.87
N PRO A 39 4.02 6.26 -6.37
CA PRO A 39 4.54 7.48 -5.74
C PRO A 39 4.13 7.66 -4.28
N GLY A 40 2.89 7.28 -3.90
CA GLY A 40 2.42 7.35 -2.53
C GLY A 40 3.15 6.40 -1.57
N TRP A 41 3.57 5.22 -2.05
CA TRP A 41 4.34 4.27 -1.23
C TRP A 41 5.82 4.60 -1.20
N VAL A 42 6.38 5.10 -2.32
CA VAL A 42 7.76 5.61 -2.38
C VAL A 42 7.98 6.80 -1.41
N ALA A 43 6.92 7.46 -0.96
CA ALA A 43 6.97 8.48 0.09
C ALA A 43 7.69 8.02 1.38
N TRP A 44 7.61 6.73 1.71
CA TRP A 44 8.31 6.15 2.87
C TRP A 44 9.84 6.24 2.77
N GLU A 45 10.39 6.38 1.56
CA GLU A 45 11.83 6.58 1.37
C GLU A 45 12.34 7.85 2.07
N VAL A 46 11.48 8.84 2.28
CA VAL A 46 11.82 10.04 3.06
C VAL A 46 12.15 9.64 4.51
N ALA A 47 11.29 8.85 5.17
CA ALA A 47 11.54 8.38 6.53
C ALA A 47 12.75 7.46 6.62
N ILE A 48 12.94 6.59 5.63
CA ILE A 48 14.08 5.66 5.54
C ILE A 48 15.39 6.46 5.41
N ASN A 49 15.46 7.35 4.42
CA ASN A 49 16.65 8.14 4.12
C ASN A 49 17.04 9.09 5.27
N LYS A 50 16.03 9.72 5.91
CA LYS A 50 16.23 10.61 7.05
C LYS A 50 16.53 9.89 8.36
N GLY A 51 16.47 8.56 8.41
CA GLY A 51 16.68 7.77 9.62
C GLY A 51 15.58 7.91 10.68
N TRP A 52 14.39 8.36 10.28
CA TRP A 52 13.28 8.62 11.22
C TRP A 52 12.68 7.36 11.83
N LEU A 53 12.78 6.22 11.17
CA LEU A 53 12.39 4.93 11.74
C LEU A 53 13.19 4.62 13.00
N LYS A 54 14.51 4.79 12.92
CA LYS A 54 15.42 4.60 14.07
C LYS A 54 15.18 5.65 15.15
N GLU A 55 14.99 6.91 14.77
CA GLU A 55 14.68 8.01 15.69
C GLU A 55 13.39 7.74 16.48
N ALA A 56 12.37 7.20 15.82
CA ALA A 56 11.09 6.83 16.43
C ALA A 56 11.14 5.52 17.23
N GLY A 57 12.28 4.82 17.24
CA GLY A 57 12.43 3.52 17.90
C GLY A 57 11.58 2.42 17.25
N ILE A 58 11.42 2.48 15.92
CA ILE A 58 10.67 1.51 15.16
C ILE A 58 11.63 0.53 14.50
N ASN A 59 11.47 -0.76 14.81
CA ASN A 59 12.21 -1.83 14.13
C ASN A 59 11.38 -2.35 12.95
N VAL A 60 11.57 -1.72 11.79
CA VAL A 60 10.82 -1.99 10.56
C VAL A 60 11.78 -2.10 9.37
N GLU A 61 11.48 -3.01 8.46
CA GLU A 61 12.15 -3.22 7.18
C GLU A 61 11.14 -3.05 6.04
N PHE A 62 11.36 -2.07 5.17
CA PHE A 62 10.60 -1.90 3.94
C PHE A 62 11.22 -2.75 2.83
N GLN A 63 10.44 -3.68 2.26
CA GLN A 63 10.89 -4.61 1.22
C GLN A 63 10.27 -4.26 -0.12
N TRP A 64 11.12 -4.09 -1.12
CA TRP A 64 10.71 -3.76 -2.49
C TRP A 64 10.29 -5.00 -3.27
N PHE A 65 9.14 -4.89 -3.95
CA PHE A 65 8.59 -5.93 -4.82
C PHE A 65 8.01 -5.34 -6.10
N ASP A 66 7.83 -6.18 -7.13
CA ASP A 66 6.77 -5.95 -8.11
C ASP A 66 5.42 -6.08 -7.40
N TYR A 67 4.43 -5.32 -7.81
CA TYR A 67 3.18 -5.16 -7.06
C TYR A 67 2.48 -6.48 -6.71
N SER A 68 2.13 -7.30 -7.70
CA SER A 68 1.48 -8.59 -7.43
C SER A 68 2.37 -9.56 -6.63
N ALA A 69 3.70 -9.42 -6.73
CA ALA A 69 4.62 -10.23 -5.94
C ALA A 69 4.65 -9.85 -4.45
N SER A 70 4.37 -8.58 -4.08
CA SER A 70 4.20 -8.20 -2.68
C SER A 70 2.96 -8.84 -2.07
N MET A 71 1.86 -8.86 -2.81
CA MET A 71 0.61 -9.53 -2.41
C MET A 71 0.83 -11.04 -2.18
N ASP A 72 1.59 -11.70 -3.07
CA ASP A 72 1.99 -13.12 -2.90
C ASP A 72 2.87 -13.32 -1.67
N ALA A 73 3.82 -12.41 -1.41
CA ALA A 73 4.69 -12.46 -0.23
C ALA A 73 3.89 -12.28 1.06
N PHE A 74 2.89 -11.39 1.06
CA PHE A 74 1.97 -11.22 2.17
C PHE A 74 1.13 -12.48 2.41
N GLY A 75 0.53 -13.05 1.37
CA GLY A 75 -0.24 -14.29 1.44
C GLY A 75 0.58 -15.48 1.94
N ALA A 76 1.88 -15.52 1.62
CA ALA A 76 2.82 -16.52 2.10
C ALA A 76 3.34 -16.25 3.53
N GLY A 77 2.90 -15.16 4.19
CA GLY A 77 3.36 -14.78 5.53
C GLY A 77 4.83 -14.37 5.61
N LYS A 78 5.41 -13.90 4.50
CA LYS A 78 6.81 -13.45 4.43
C LYS A 78 6.98 -12.00 4.86
N ILE A 79 5.91 -11.21 4.77
CA ILE A 79 5.82 -9.82 5.23
C ILE A 79 4.63 -9.66 6.17
N ASP A 80 4.69 -8.69 7.07
CA ASP A 80 3.69 -8.41 8.10
C ASP A 80 2.60 -7.48 7.60
N ALA A 81 2.92 -6.63 6.65
CA ALA A 81 2.00 -5.69 6.01
C ALA A 81 2.40 -5.45 4.57
N ASP A 82 1.45 -4.98 3.78
CA ASP A 82 1.66 -4.59 2.41
C ASP A 82 1.02 -3.22 2.13
N LEU A 83 1.68 -2.42 1.32
CA LEU A 83 1.11 -1.19 0.78
C LEU A 83 0.40 -1.55 -0.52
N VAL A 84 -0.91 -1.48 -0.50
CA VAL A 84 -1.80 -1.92 -1.59
C VAL A 84 -2.99 -0.98 -1.72
N THR A 85 -3.75 -1.13 -2.82
CA THR A 85 -5.02 -0.44 -2.95
C THR A 85 -6.09 -1.08 -2.05
N ASN A 86 -7.11 -0.30 -1.68
CA ASN A 86 -8.23 -0.81 -0.89
C ASN A 86 -8.98 -1.95 -1.61
N GLY A 87 -9.09 -1.88 -2.94
CA GLY A 87 -9.69 -2.94 -3.75
C GLY A 87 -8.87 -4.22 -3.73
N ASP A 88 -7.55 -4.11 -3.85
CA ASP A 88 -6.65 -5.26 -3.92
C ASP A 88 -6.42 -5.90 -2.55
N ALA A 89 -6.57 -5.14 -1.44
CA ALA A 89 -6.66 -5.72 -0.11
C ALA A 89 -7.84 -6.71 0.02
N LEU A 90 -8.97 -6.44 -0.63
CA LEU A 90 -10.10 -7.38 -0.69
C LEU A 90 -9.79 -8.58 -1.59
N VAL A 91 -9.10 -8.36 -2.72
CA VAL A 91 -8.65 -9.45 -3.60
C VAL A 91 -7.73 -10.41 -2.87
N MET A 92 -6.72 -9.91 -2.14
CA MET A 92 -5.86 -10.73 -1.28
C MET A 92 -6.69 -11.56 -0.28
N GLY A 93 -7.64 -10.91 0.39
CA GLY A 93 -8.49 -11.57 1.39
C GLY A 93 -9.38 -12.66 0.82
N SER A 94 -9.98 -12.43 -0.35
CA SER A 94 -10.78 -13.43 -1.05
C SER A 94 -9.96 -14.65 -1.45
N GLY A 95 -8.65 -14.48 -1.67
CA GLY A 95 -7.66 -15.54 -1.89
C GLY A 95 -7.18 -16.22 -0.60
N GLY A 96 -7.67 -15.82 0.58
CA GLY A 96 -7.31 -16.37 1.88
C GLY A 96 -6.24 -15.58 2.65
N ALA A 97 -5.66 -14.54 2.07
CA ALA A 97 -4.66 -13.68 2.70
C ALA A 97 -5.32 -12.43 3.33
N LYS A 98 -6.12 -12.63 4.39
CA LYS A 98 -6.87 -11.56 5.03
C LYS A 98 -5.95 -10.52 5.68
N SER A 99 -6.22 -9.25 5.41
CA SER A 99 -5.52 -8.10 5.97
C SER A 99 -6.50 -7.14 6.65
N VAL A 100 -5.96 -6.16 7.38
CA VAL A 100 -6.71 -5.07 8.00
C VAL A 100 -6.10 -3.74 7.57
N MET A 101 -6.88 -2.88 6.93
CA MET A 101 -6.50 -1.53 6.49
C MET A 101 -6.51 -0.59 7.70
N VAL A 102 -5.33 -0.28 8.22
CA VAL A 102 -5.17 0.49 9.48
C VAL A 102 -4.77 1.95 9.26
N MET A 103 -4.32 2.28 8.03
CA MET A 103 -3.91 3.64 7.64
C MET A 103 -4.17 3.85 6.15
N LEU A 104 -4.67 5.03 5.80
CA LEU A 104 -4.67 5.50 4.42
C LEU A 104 -3.35 6.24 4.17
N THR A 105 -2.71 5.97 3.04
CA THR A 105 -1.52 6.70 2.60
C THR A 105 -1.86 7.82 1.63
N ASP A 106 -2.73 7.54 0.68
CA ASP A 106 -3.10 8.47 -0.37
C ASP A 106 -4.32 7.98 -1.15
N TYR A 107 -4.74 8.76 -2.14
CA TYR A 107 -5.58 8.29 -3.23
C TYR A 107 -5.00 8.74 -4.57
N SER A 108 -5.23 7.93 -5.59
CA SER A 108 -4.82 8.25 -6.94
C SER A 108 -5.71 9.35 -7.53
N ASN A 109 -5.06 10.36 -8.10
CA ASN A 109 -5.71 11.53 -8.70
C ASN A 109 -5.08 11.88 -10.06
N GLY A 110 -5.00 10.87 -10.93
CA GLY A 110 -4.49 10.99 -12.29
C GLY A 110 -3.25 10.17 -12.60
N ASN A 111 -2.63 9.51 -11.63
CA ASN A 111 -1.44 8.69 -11.86
C ASN A 111 -1.74 7.24 -12.28
N ASP A 112 -2.91 6.70 -11.94
CA ASP A 112 -3.42 5.48 -12.58
C ASP A 112 -4.10 5.87 -13.88
N MET A 113 -3.74 5.18 -14.97
CA MET A 113 -4.12 5.58 -16.32
C MET A 113 -4.41 4.39 -17.22
N ILE A 114 -5.40 4.56 -18.08
CA ILE A 114 -5.53 3.76 -19.30
C ILE A 114 -4.85 4.56 -20.41
N VAL A 115 -3.72 4.06 -20.92
CA VAL A 115 -2.90 4.71 -21.96
C VAL A 115 -3.11 4.00 -23.28
N GLY A 116 -3.60 4.74 -24.28
CA GLY A 116 -3.76 4.26 -25.66
C GLY A 116 -2.50 4.50 -26.49
N LYS A 117 -2.17 3.57 -27.39
CA LYS A 117 -1.16 3.78 -28.44
C LYS A 117 -1.57 4.92 -29.39
N PRO A 118 -0.67 5.44 -30.25
CA PRO A 118 -1.02 6.45 -31.25
C PRO A 118 -2.26 6.02 -32.07
N GLY A 119 -3.25 6.93 -32.17
CA GLY A 119 -4.52 6.67 -32.82
C GLY A 119 -5.67 6.24 -31.89
N ILE A 120 -5.37 5.82 -30.67
CA ILE A 120 -6.37 5.61 -29.59
C ILE A 120 -6.46 6.91 -28.80
N THR A 121 -7.61 7.57 -28.81
CA THR A 121 -7.78 8.93 -28.25
C THR A 121 -8.88 9.03 -27.21
N SER A 122 -9.69 7.98 -27.08
CA SER A 122 -10.82 7.90 -26.14
C SER A 122 -11.09 6.44 -25.76
N LEU A 123 -11.88 6.24 -24.71
CA LEU A 123 -12.36 4.89 -24.32
C LEU A 123 -13.15 4.20 -25.44
N THR A 124 -13.86 4.95 -26.28
CA THR A 124 -14.63 4.39 -27.41
C THR A 124 -13.75 3.73 -28.47
N ASP A 125 -12.50 4.19 -28.61
CA ASP A 125 -11.53 3.60 -29.55
C ASP A 125 -10.99 2.24 -29.07
N LEU A 126 -11.26 1.86 -27.81
CA LEU A 126 -10.85 0.58 -27.25
C LEU A 126 -11.74 -0.58 -27.70
N LYS A 127 -12.90 -0.34 -28.31
CA LYS A 127 -13.79 -1.41 -28.80
C LYS A 127 -13.05 -2.31 -29.79
N GLY A 128 -13.04 -3.61 -29.52
CA GLY A 128 -12.32 -4.61 -30.32
C GLY A 128 -10.80 -4.59 -30.15
N LYS A 129 -10.26 -3.85 -29.18
CA LYS A 129 -8.83 -3.69 -28.94
C LYS A 129 -8.33 -4.58 -27.81
N LYS A 130 -7.02 -4.80 -27.79
CA LYS A 130 -6.31 -5.49 -26.72
C LYS A 130 -5.81 -4.49 -25.68
N VAL A 131 -6.09 -4.74 -24.41
CA VAL A 131 -5.63 -3.91 -23.28
C VAL A 131 -4.76 -4.75 -22.35
N GLY A 132 -3.49 -4.36 -22.20
CA GLY A 132 -2.55 -5.00 -21.27
C GLY A 132 -2.72 -4.44 -19.86
N ILE A 133 -3.09 -5.30 -18.90
CA ILE A 133 -3.31 -4.93 -17.49
C ILE A 133 -3.02 -6.13 -16.57
N GLU A 134 -2.80 -5.90 -15.28
CA GLU A 134 -2.88 -6.98 -14.28
C GLU A 134 -4.37 -7.31 -14.05
N VAL A 135 -4.82 -8.41 -14.65
CA VAL A 135 -6.24 -8.79 -14.62
C VAL A 135 -6.67 -9.13 -13.20
N GLY A 136 -7.75 -8.51 -12.74
CA GLY A 136 -8.30 -8.70 -11.39
C GLY A 136 -7.77 -7.73 -10.35
N LEU A 137 -6.81 -6.84 -10.70
CA LEU A 137 -6.23 -5.85 -9.81
C LEU A 137 -6.67 -4.42 -10.17
N VAL A 138 -6.07 -3.44 -9.53
CA VAL A 138 -6.47 -2.01 -9.55
C VAL A 138 -6.71 -1.44 -10.95
N GLU A 139 -5.82 -1.71 -11.93
CA GLU A 139 -5.98 -1.17 -13.29
C GLU A 139 -7.14 -1.83 -14.05
N HIS A 140 -7.51 -3.06 -13.69
CA HIS A 140 -8.72 -3.69 -14.19
C HIS A 140 -9.97 -2.98 -13.66
N LEU A 141 -9.98 -2.63 -12.36
CA LEU A 141 -11.05 -1.82 -11.76
C LEU A 141 -11.17 -0.46 -12.46
N LEU A 142 -10.04 0.24 -12.68
CA LEU A 142 -10.01 1.52 -13.37
C LEU A 142 -10.59 1.42 -14.79
N LEU A 143 -10.15 0.42 -15.56
CA LEU A 143 -10.65 0.17 -16.91
C LEU A 143 -12.16 -0.07 -16.91
N LEU A 144 -12.65 -0.98 -16.06
CA LEU A 144 -14.09 -1.31 -15.99
C LEU A 144 -14.93 -0.11 -15.59
N ASN A 145 -14.43 0.73 -14.67
CA ASN A 145 -15.10 1.97 -14.31
C ASN A 145 -15.21 2.92 -15.53
N GLY A 146 -14.12 3.12 -16.25
CA GLY A 146 -14.12 3.94 -17.47
C GLY A 146 -15.05 3.39 -18.55
N LEU A 147 -15.00 2.09 -18.83
CA LEU A 147 -15.89 1.45 -19.80
C LEU A 147 -17.37 1.62 -19.43
N LYS A 148 -17.70 1.45 -18.15
CA LYS A 148 -19.07 1.67 -17.63
C LYS A 148 -19.53 3.11 -17.86
N LYS A 149 -18.69 4.13 -17.55
CA LYS A 149 -19.01 5.55 -17.79
C LYS A 149 -19.22 5.85 -19.28
N ALA A 150 -18.42 5.22 -20.14
CA ALA A 150 -18.55 5.36 -21.59
C ALA A 150 -19.68 4.50 -22.20
N SER A 151 -20.43 3.75 -21.39
CA SER A 151 -21.47 2.81 -21.84
C SER A 151 -20.92 1.77 -22.83
N ILE A 152 -19.71 1.27 -22.57
CA ILE A 152 -19.04 0.23 -23.36
C ILE A 152 -19.12 -1.07 -22.58
N PRO A 153 -19.62 -2.17 -23.19
CA PRO A 153 -19.61 -3.50 -22.56
C PRO A 153 -18.17 -3.96 -22.24
N GLU A 154 -18.00 -4.67 -21.14
CA GLU A 154 -16.69 -5.17 -20.70
C GLU A 154 -16.07 -6.15 -21.71
N ASP A 155 -16.90 -6.95 -22.38
CA ASP A 155 -16.50 -7.90 -23.43
C ASP A 155 -16.17 -7.22 -24.78
N ALA A 156 -16.36 -5.91 -24.89
CA ALA A 156 -15.94 -5.15 -26.06
C ALA A 156 -14.43 -4.95 -26.16
N VAL A 157 -13.66 -5.27 -25.10
CA VAL A 157 -12.19 -5.24 -25.09
C VAL A 157 -11.63 -6.62 -24.77
N THR A 158 -10.42 -6.89 -25.28
CA THR A 158 -9.70 -8.14 -24.98
C THR A 158 -8.63 -7.84 -23.94
N LEU A 159 -8.73 -8.39 -22.75
CA LEU A 159 -7.72 -8.25 -21.70
C LEU A 159 -6.52 -9.15 -21.98
N VAL A 160 -5.33 -8.60 -21.82
CA VAL A 160 -4.05 -9.33 -21.89
C VAL A 160 -3.38 -9.17 -20.53
N ASN A 161 -3.30 -10.27 -19.76
CA ASN A 161 -2.70 -10.21 -18.44
C ASN A 161 -1.22 -9.81 -18.56
N THR A 162 -0.87 -8.64 -18.01
CA THR A 162 0.43 -7.99 -18.14
C THR A 162 0.79 -7.33 -16.82
N LYS A 163 1.93 -7.68 -16.24
CA LYS A 163 2.42 -7.00 -15.04
C LYS A 163 2.65 -5.52 -15.34
N THR A 164 2.37 -4.67 -14.37
CA THR A 164 2.45 -3.21 -14.57
C THR A 164 3.84 -2.76 -15.02
N ASN A 165 4.91 -3.32 -14.45
CA ASN A 165 6.29 -3.00 -14.85
C ASN A 165 6.65 -3.48 -16.28
N ASP A 166 5.89 -4.41 -16.87
CA ASP A 166 6.09 -4.88 -18.25
C ASP A 166 5.29 -4.06 -19.26
N THR A 167 4.29 -3.28 -18.81
CA THR A 167 3.36 -2.56 -19.69
C THR A 167 4.02 -1.58 -20.64
N PRO A 168 5.12 -0.85 -20.29
CA PRO A 168 5.80 0.03 -21.24
C PRO A 168 6.31 -0.72 -22.48
N GLN A 169 6.97 -1.84 -22.25
CA GLN A 169 7.54 -2.64 -23.33
C GLN A 169 6.45 -3.33 -24.16
N VAL A 170 5.40 -3.82 -23.50
CA VAL A 170 4.29 -4.53 -24.17
C VAL A 170 3.53 -3.57 -25.08
N LEU A 171 3.29 -2.32 -24.65
CA LEU A 171 2.67 -1.29 -25.50
C LEU A 171 3.59 -0.92 -26.67
N ALA A 172 4.87 -0.66 -26.41
CA ALA A 172 5.85 -0.27 -27.43
C ALA A 172 6.06 -1.35 -28.50
N SER A 173 5.97 -2.64 -28.14
CA SER A 173 6.07 -3.77 -29.08
C SER A 173 4.86 -3.89 -30.02
N GLY A 174 3.73 -3.24 -29.70
CA GLY A 174 2.47 -3.38 -30.42
C GLY A 174 1.69 -4.66 -30.10
N ALA A 175 2.09 -5.43 -29.09
CA ALA A 175 1.37 -6.63 -28.65
C ALA A 175 -0.03 -6.32 -28.14
N VAL A 176 -0.23 -5.10 -27.61
CA VAL A 176 -1.51 -4.56 -27.16
C VAL A 176 -1.78 -3.18 -27.79
N ASP A 177 -3.02 -2.73 -27.75
CA ASP A 177 -3.44 -1.43 -28.27
C ASP A 177 -3.48 -0.33 -27.20
N ALA A 178 -3.66 -0.74 -25.95
CA ALA A 178 -3.64 0.13 -24.78
C ALA A 178 -3.12 -0.66 -23.57
N ILE A 179 -2.78 0.08 -22.52
CA ILE A 179 -2.37 -0.49 -21.23
C ILE A 179 -3.13 0.20 -20.10
N GLY A 180 -3.33 -0.49 -18.98
CA GLY A 180 -3.56 0.10 -17.68
C GLY A 180 -2.26 0.06 -16.88
N ALA A 181 -1.84 1.22 -16.39
CA ALA A 181 -0.62 1.33 -15.59
C ALA A 181 -0.61 2.64 -14.78
N TRP A 182 0.05 2.59 -13.65
CA TRP A 182 0.33 3.77 -12.85
C TRP A 182 1.71 4.37 -13.13
N GLN A 183 1.93 5.59 -12.62
CA GLN A 183 3.24 6.22 -12.63
C GLN A 183 4.23 5.50 -11.68
N PRO A 184 5.50 5.31 -12.10
CA PRO A 184 6.13 5.88 -13.30
C PRO A 184 5.92 5.08 -14.60
N ASN A 185 5.35 3.87 -14.55
CA ASN A 185 5.25 2.96 -15.70
C ASN A 185 4.43 3.55 -16.85
N SER A 186 3.29 4.18 -16.56
CA SER A 186 2.48 4.87 -17.59
C SER A 186 3.27 5.98 -18.31
N GLY A 187 4.08 6.74 -17.56
CA GLY A 187 4.97 7.75 -18.12
C GLY A 187 6.07 7.15 -19.00
N MET A 188 6.69 6.06 -18.55
CA MET A 188 7.68 5.32 -19.33
C MET A 188 7.09 4.77 -20.63
N ALA A 189 5.87 4.24 -20.60
CA ALA A 189 5.17 3.77 -21.79
C ALA A 189 4.96 4.89 -22.83
N MET A 190 4.54 6.06 -22.39
CA MET A 190 4.38 7.23 -23.27
C MET A 190 5.70 7.76 -23.82
N GLN A 191 6.80 7.60 -23.08
CA GLN A 191 8.15 7.95 -23.58
C GLN A 191 8.66 6.93 -24.60
N GLN A 192 8.43 5.62 -24.37
CA GLN A 192 8.87 4.55 -25.29
C GLN A 192 8.06 4.52 -26.57
N LEU A 193 6.79 4.92 -26.55
CA LEU A 193 5.93 5.01 -27.72
C LEU A 193 5.37 6.44 -27.88
N PRO A 194 6.13 7.37 -28.49
CA PRO A 194 5.70 8.75 -28.68
C PRO A 194 4.36 8.86 -29.41
N GLY A 195 3.47 9.73 -28.91
CA GLY A 195 2.11 9.88 -29.42
C GLY A 195 1.07 9.02 -28.67
N SER A 196 1.51 8.11 -27.80
CA SER A 196 0.62 7.48 -26.81
C SER A 196 0.15 8.52 -25.79
N LYS A 197 -1.08 8.35 -25.30
CA LYS A 197 -1.67 9.29 -24.32
C LYS A 197 -2.70 8.62 -23.44
N PRO A 198 -2.97 9.18 -22.25
CA PRO A 198 -4.06 8.74 -21.41
C PRO A 198 -5.40 8.93 -22.14
N VAL A 199 -6.29 7.94 -22.03
CA VAL A 199 -7.68 7.99 -22.51
C VAL A 199 -8.68 7.96 -21.37
N TYR A 200 -8.21 7.58 -20.18
CA TYR A 200 -8.96 7.63 -18.91
C TYR A 200 -7.96 7.61 -17.76
N THR A 201 -8.27 8.28 -16.66
CA THR A 201 -7.38 8.35 -15.49
C THR A 201 -8.18 8.31 -14.20
N SER A 202 -7.50 8.05 -13.09
CA SER A 202 -8.10 8.11 -11.75
C SER A 202 -8.61 9.49 -11.35
N ALA A 203 -8.13 10.58 -12.00
CA ALA A 203 -8.67 11.93 -11.79
C ALA A 203 -10.11 12.09 -12.28
N ASP A 204 -10.61 11.18 -13.12
CA ASP A 204 -12.01 11.14 -13.56
C ASP A 204 -12.95 10.64 -12.44
N GLU A 205 -12.41 9.96 -11.42
CA GLU A 205 -13.13 9.43 -10.25
C GLU A 205 -12.23 9.47 -8.99
N PRO A 206 -11.93 10.66 -8.44
CA PRO A 206 -11.09 10.79 -7.24
C PRO A 206 -11.67 10.00 -6.07
N GLY A 207 -10.85 9.16 -5.43
CA GLY A 207 -11.25 8.27 -4.33
C GLY A 207 -11.83 6.92 -4.79
N LEU A 208 -11.83 6.59 -6.08
CA LEU A 208 -12.06 5.23 -6.56
C LEU A 208 -10.94 4.30 -6.07
N ILE A 209 -9.69 4.80 -6.07
CA ILE A 209 -8.49 4.06 -5.70
C ILE A 209 -7.86 4.78 -4.50
N TYR A 210 -8.04 4.20 -3.32
CA TYR A 210 -7.31 4.56 -2.12
C TYR A 210 -6.16 3.59 -1.91
N ASP A 211 -5.05 4.12 -1.42
CA ASP A 211 -3.89 3.34 -1.00
C ASP A 211 -3.85 3.22 0.52
N VAL A 212 -3.53 2.03 0.99
CA VAL A 212 -3.64 1.68 2.40
C VAL A 212 -2.44 0.89 2.89
N LEU A 213 -2.15 0.99 4.18
CA LEU A 213 -1.33 0.02 4.89
C LEU A 213 -2.24 -1.12 5.35
N ALA A 214 -2.15 -2.26 4.69
CA ALA A 214 -2.88 -3.49 4.97
C ALA A 214 -2.03 -4.42 5.81
N VAL A 215 -2.39 -4.62 7.07
CA VAL A 215 -1.61 -5.36 8.08
C VAL A 215 -2.19 -6.75 8.30
N ASN A 216 -1.33 -7.75 8.45
CA ASN A 216 -1.72 -9.08 8.87
C ASN A 216 -2.36 -9.04 10.28
N PRO A 217 -3.57 -9.61 10.49
CA PRO A 217 -4.27 -9.54 11.78
C PRO A 217 -3.46 -10.09 12.95
N THR A 218 -2.65 -11.12 12.74
CA THR A 218 -1.79 -11.69 13.79
C THR A 218 -0.67 -10.71 14.18
N SER A 219 -0.01 -10.12 13.20
CA SER A 219 1.02 -9.09 13.44
C SER A 219 0.41 -7.83 14.09
N LEU A 220 -0.77 -7.40 13.64
CA LEU A 220 -1.49 -6.27 14.21
C LEU A 220 -1.77 -6.47 15.70
N ASN A 221 -2.26 -7.65 16.08
CA ASN A 221 -2.57 -7.97 17.48
C ASN A 221 -1.31 -8.10 18.34
N ALA A 222 -0.26 -8.72 17.81
CA ALA A 222 0.99 -8.97 18.54
C ALA A 222 1.87 -7.71 18.70
N ARG A 223 1.83 -6.79 17.74
CA ARG A 223 2.75 -5.66 17.61
C ARG A 223 2.02 -4.31 17.50
N ARG A 224 0.84 -4.20 18.16
CA ARG A 224 -0.03 -3.02 18.04
C ARG A 224 0.67 -1.68 18.32
N ASP A 225 1.53 -1.63 19.34
CA ASP A 225 2.27 -0.42 19.72
C ASP A 225 3.29 -0.01 18.65
N ASP A 226 3.89 -0.97 17.96
CA ASP A 226 4.82 -0.67 16.86
C ASP A 226 4.07 -0.16 15.63
N TRP A 227 2.93 -0.76 15.31
CA TRP A 227 2.05 -0.24 14.24
C TRP A 227 1.55 1.17 14.54
N MET A 228 1.23 1.48 15.80
CA MET A 228 0.89 2.84 16.23
C MET A 228 2.01 3.84 15.93
N LYS A 229 3.28 3.47 16.17
CA LYS A 229 4.42 4.33 15.86
C LYS A 229 4.61 4.50 14.35
N VAL A 230 4.44 3.43 13.56
CA VAL A 230 4.51 3.48 12.09
C VAL A 230 3.48 4.47 11.56
N ILE A 231 2.22 4.34 11.99
CA ILE A 231 1.13 5.24 11.57
C ILE A 231 1.42 6.70 11.97
N LYS A 232 1.91 6.93 13.18
CA LYS A 232 2.29 8.28 13.64
C LYS A 232 3.40 8.88 12.78
N LEU A 233 4.37 8.07 12.36
CA LEU A 233 5.48 8.53 11.53
C LEU A 233 5.04 8.96 10.13
N TRP A 234 3.99 8.34 9.60
CA TRP A 234 3.43 8.70 8.30
C TRP A 234 3.01 10.17 8.22
N ASP A 235 2.40 10.70 9.27
CA ASP A 235 2.01 12.11 9.33
C ASP A 235 3.21 13.07 9.09
N ARG A 236 4.35 12.76 9.73
CA ARG A 236 5.61 13.50 9.51
C ARG A 236 6.10 13.41 8.07
N VAL A 237 5.95 12.25 7.43
CA VAL A 237 6.32 12.03 6.02
C VAL A 237 5.49 12.91 5.12
N VAL A 238 4.17 12.89 5.27
CA VAL A 238 3.23 13.69 4.45
C VAL A 238 3.52 15.18 4.60
N HIS A 239 3.65 15.65 5.83
CA HIS A 239 3.95 17.07 6.09
C HIS A 239 5.30 17.49 5.48
N TYR A 240 6.33 16.64 5.53
CA TYR A 240 7.63 16.93 4.95
C TYR A 240 7.58 17.03 3.42
N ILE A 241 6.80 16.16 2.77
CA ILE A 241 6.64 16.19 1.31
C ILE A 241 5.83 17.40 0.86
N ASN A 242 4.84 17.80 1.65
CA ASN A 242 3.94 18.91 1.30
C ASN A 242 4.47 20.31 1.71
N ASP A 243 5.49 20.40 2.58
CA ASP A 243 6.07 21.68 2.96
C ASP A 243 6.97 22.20 1.80
N PRO A 244 6.69 23.41 1.24
CA PRO A 244 7.51 23.98 0.18
C PRO A 244 9.02 24.11 0.51
N LYS A 245 9.38 24.15 1.80
CA LYS A 245 10.79 24.25 2.24
C LYS A 245 11.54 22.94 2.13
N THR A 246 10.85 21.80 2.21
CA THR A 246 11.44 20.47 2.23
C THR A 246 11.06 19.61 1.03
N GLN A 247 10.04 20.03 0.26
CA GLN A 247 9.54 19.29 -0.90
C GLN A 247 10.64 18.93 -1.91
N ALA A 248 11.54 19.86 -2.23
CA ALA A 248 12.62 19.60 -3.19
C ALA A 248 13.55 18.47 -2.73
N ASP A 249 13.83 18.38 -1.42
CA ASP A 249 14.63 17.31 -0.85
C ASP A 249 13.86 15.99 -0.84
N ALA A 250 12.57 16.00 -0.48
CA ALA A 250 11.70 14.83 -0.56
C ALA A 250 11.63 14.27 -1.99
N VAL A 251 11.37 15.12 -2.98
CA VAL A 251 11.33 14.75 -4.40
C VAL A 251 12.64 14.10 -4.84
N LYS A 252 13.79 14.66 -4.43
CA LYS A 252 15.10 14.09 -4.76
C LYS A 252 15.27 12.67 -4.19
N ILE A 253 14.84 12.45 -2.95
CA ILE A 253 14.92 11.14 -2.30
C ILE A 253 14.02 10.13 -3.03
N MET A 254 12.75 10.50 -3.27
CA MET A 254 11.76 9.64 -3.91
C MET A 254 12.14 9.31 -5.36
N ALA A 255 12.59 10.31 -6.12
CA ALA A 255 13.04 10.14 -7.50
C ALA A 255 14.19 9.14 -7.62
N ALA A 256 15.17 9.22 -6.72
CA ALA A 256 16.33 8.33 -6.71
C ALA A 256 15.92 6.86 -6.53
N ARG A 257 14.86 6.59 -5.75
CA ARG A 257 14.37 5.23 -5.53
C ARG A 257 13.87 4.55 -6.79
N VAL A 258 13.21 5.29 -7.65
CA VAL A 258 12.60 4.78 -8.90
C VAL A 258 13.43 5.10 -10.14
N GLY A 259 14.67 5.58 -9.99
CA GLY A 259 15.59 5.84 -11.10
C GLY A 259 15.20 7.04 -11.98
N LEU A 260 14.42 7.98 -11.46
CA LEU A 260 14.02 9.21 -12.15
C LEU A 260 14.87 10.41 -11.69
N THR A 261 14.90 11.48 -12.52
CA THR A 261 15.39 12.76 -12.04
C THR A 261 14.32 13.47 -11.20
N PRO A 262 14.70 14.42 -10.32
CA PRO A 262 13.73 15.22 -9.57
C PRO A 262 12.68 15.91 -10.46
N GLU A 263 13.09 16.40 -11.65
CA GLU A 263 12.22 17.08 -12.60
C GLU A 263 11.20 16.13 -13.23
N GLN A 264 11.58 14.85 -13.43
CA GLN A 264 10.67 13.81 -13.91
C GLN A 264 9.70 13.36 -12.82
N TYR A 265 10.16 13.33 -11.57
CA TYR A 265 9.35 12.84 -10.44
C TYR A 265 8.37 13.88 -9.88
N ALA A 266 8.76 15.15 -9.79
CA ALA A 266 7.95 16.21 -9.19
C ALA A 266 6.50 16.31 -9.74
N PRO A 267 6.25 16.12 -11.06
CA PRO A 267 4.88 16.07 -11.58
C PRO A 267 4.02 14.91 -11.01
N LEU A 268 4.63 13.80 -10.61
CA LEU A 268 3.92 12.62 -10.10
C LEU A 268 3.22 12.91 -8.77
N LEU A 269 3.77 13.82 -7.95
CA LEU A 269 3.12 14.27 -6.71
C LEU A 269 1.78 14.98 -6.94
N LYS A 270 1.54 15.52 -8.15
CA LYS A 270 0.26 16.16 -8.47
C LYS A 270 -0.86 15.15 -8.73
N GLY A 271 -0.48 13.97 -9.19
CA GLY A 271 -1.41 12.88 -9.46
C GLY A 271 -1.55 11.88 -8.30
N THR A 272 -0.93 12.18 -7.14
CA THR A 272 -1.01 11.38 -5.91
C THR A 272 -1.40 12.31 -4.77
N HIS A 273 -2.61 12.18 -4.26
CA HIS A 273 -3.04 12.99 -3.12
C HIS A 273 -2.67 12.29 -1.81
N LEU A 274 -1.55 12.69 -1.21
CA LEU A 274 -1.10 12.13 0.07
C LEU A 274 -2.06 12.51 1.19
N ILE A 275 -2.48 11.54 1.98
CA ILE A 275 -3.44 11.68 3.09
C ILE A 275 -2.67 11.73 4.40
N ASP A 276 -2.78 12.85 5.13
CA ASP A 276 -2.31 12.95 6.50
C ASP A 276 -3.28 12.30 7.50
N LEU A 277 -2.91 12.22 8.77
CA LEU A 277 -3.75 11.58 9.79
C LEU A 277 -5.08 12.31 10.01
N ALA A 278 -5.13 13.63 9.82
CA ALA A 278 -6.36 14.41 10.01
C ALA A 278 -7.38 14.10 8.91
N GLU A 279 -6.93 14.08 7.66
CA GLU A 279 -7.74 13.70 6.51
C GLU A 279 -8.11 12.21 6.58
N GLY A 280 -7.18 11.32 6.96
CA GLY A 280 -7.43 9.90 7.15
C GLY A 280 -8.57 9.63 8.12
N LYS A 281 -8.63 10.32 9.28
CA LYS A 281 -9.75 10.23 10.22
C LYS A 281 -11.09 10.61 9.59
N SER A 282 -11.09 11.57 8.67
CA SER A 282 -12.30 11.97 7.96
C SER A 282 -12.73 10.93 6.93
N THR A 283 -11.79 10.36 6.20
CA THR A 283 -12.01 9.35 5.16
C THR A 283 -12.46 8.01 5.74
N TYR A 284 -12.09 7.71 6.97
CA TYR A 284 -12.58 6.53 7.70
C TYR A 284 -14.02 6.64 8.20
N LYS A 285 -14.68 7.79 8.08
CA LYS A 285 -16.10 7.88 8.40
C LYS A 285 -16.90 7.03 7.43
N LYS A 286 -17.80 6.18 7.99
CA LYS A 286 -18.69 5.36 7.14
C LYS A 286 -19.56 6.26 6.28
N GLY A 287 -19.61 5.97 5.00
CA GLY A 287 -20.37 6.70 4.00
C GLY A 287 -20.38 5.97 2.67
N ASP A 288 -21.29 6.38 1.80
CA ASP A 288 -21.35 5.86 0.43
C ASP A 288 -20.46 6.70 -0.50
N GLY A 289 -20.01 6.09 -1.61
CA GLY A 289 -19.24 6.76 -2.65
C GLY A 289 -17.75 6.98 -2.28
N PHE A 290 -17.09 7.78 -3.11
CA PHE A 290 -15.62 7.85 -3.14
C PHE A 290 -14.99 8.72 -2.04
N SER A 291 -15.77 9.49 -1.29
CA SER A 291 -15.24 10.29 -0.16
C SER A 291 -15.02 9.49 1.13
N SER A 292 -15.39 8.21 1.13
CA SER A 292 -15.24 7.30 2.26
C SER A 292 -14.50 6.04 1.83
N LEU A 293 -13.55 5.58 2.64
CA LEU A 293 -12.88 4.30 2.39
C LEU A 293 -13.90 3.14 2.33
N TYR A 294 -14.94 3.17 3.18
CA TYR A 294 -16.00 2.15 3.16
C TYR A 294 -16.78 2.16 1.85
N GLY A 295 -17.17 3.34 1.37
CA GLY A 295 -17.91 3.48 0.12
C GLY A 295 -17.07 3.10 -1.09
N SER A 296 -15.82 3.57 -1.17
CA SER A 296 -14.88 3.18 -2.22
C SER A 296 -14.63 1.66 -2.22
N SER A 297 -14.34 1.07 -1.05
CA SER A 297 -14.11 -0.38 -0.93
C SER A 297 -15.36 -1.19 -1.30
N LYS A 298 -16.56 -0.70 -0.98
CA LYS A 298 -17.80 -1.35 -1.42
C LYS A 298 -17.94 -1.35 -2.94
N ILE A 299 -17.62 -0.23 -3.59
CA ILE A 299 -17.66 -0.12 -5.05
C ILE A 299 -16.66 -1.09 -5.69
N ALA A 300 -15.42 -1.15 -5.17
CA ALA A 300 -14.41 -2.10 -5.63
C ALA A 300 -14.87 -3.56 -5.42
N ASN A 301 -15.48 -3.88 -4.28
CA ASN A 301 -16.03 -5.18 -3.96
C ASN A 301 -17.13 -5.60 -4.98
N ASP A 302 -18.07 -4.69 -5.24
CA ASP A 302 -19.16 -4.94 -6.21
C ASP A 302 -18.61 -5.15 -7.63
N PHE A 303 -17.57 -4.41 -8.03
CA PHE A 303 -16.87 -4.60 -9.31
C PHE A 303 -16.19 -5.96 -9.38
N ASN A 304 -15.43 -6.32 -8.37
CA ASN A 304 -14.68 -7.57 -8.36
C ASN A 304 -15.59 -8.80 -8.41
N VAL A 305 -16.73 -8.77 -7.71
CA VAL A 305 -17.74 -9.83 -7.81
C VAL A 305 -18.32 -9.88 -9.22
N LYS A 306 -18.71 -8.73 -9.79
CA LYS A 306 -19.30 -8.65 -11.12
C LYS A 306 -18.32 -9.11 -12.22
N ALA A 307 -17.04 -8.72 -12.11
CA ALA A 307 -15.98 -9.12 -13.04
C ALA A 307 -15.51 -10.57 -12.83
N GLY A 308 -16.04 -11.27 -11.81
CA GLY A 308 -15.68 -12.65 -11.53
C GLY A 308 -14.28 -12.84 -10.92
N VAL A 309 -13.67 -11.78 -10.37
CA VAL A 309 -12.40 -11.84 -9.65
C VAL A 309 -12.56 -12.75 -8.43
N TYR A 310 -13.65 -12.61 -7.72
CA TYR A 310 -14.12 -13.56 -6.71
C TYR A 310 -15.65 -13.72 -6.75
N LYS A 311 -16.17 -14.79 -6.13
CA LYS A 311 -17.57 -15.23 -6.30
C LYS A 311 -18.55 -14.57 -5.33
N GLN A 312 -18.08 -14.22 -4.13
CA GLN A 312 -18.93 -13.67 -3.05
C GLN A 312 -18.31 -12.37 -2.55
N PRO A 313 -19.11 -11.36 -2.23
CA PRO A 313 -18.59 -10.11 -1.70
C PRO A 313 -17.91 -10.34 -0.34
N GLU A 314 -16.81 -9.63 -0.12
CA GLU A 314 -16.11 -9.59 1.16
C GLU A 314 -16.88 -8.67 2.15
N ASP A 315 -16.77 -8.97 3.44
CA ASP A 315 -17.29 -8.13 4.51
C ASP A 315 -16.35 -6.95 4.77
N ILE A 316 -16.65 -5.79 4.19
CA ILE A 316 -15.82 -4.58 4.26
C ILE A 316 -15.49 -4.18 5.69
N ASP A 317 -16.43 -4.31 6.63
CA ASP A 317 -16.21 -3.96 8.04
C ASP A 317 -15.13 -4.81 8.70
N ALA A 318 -14.89 -6.00 8.20
CA ALA A 318 -13.83 -6.89 8.69
C ALA A 318 -12.42 -6.57 8.13
N TYR A 319 -12.34 -5.67 7.15
CA TYR A 319 -11.07 -5.23 6.53
C TYR A 319 -10.64 -3.84 6.95
N ILE A 320 -11.46 -3.05 7.63
CA ILE A 320 -11.15 -1.67 7.97
C ILE A 320 -11.12 -1.51 9.50
N ASP A 321 -9.96 -1.13 10.05
CA ASP A 321 -9.80 -0.76 11.47
C ASP A 321 -9.24 0.66 11.60
N PRO A 322 -10.08 1.68 11.81
CA PRO A 322 -9.63 3.05 11.97
C PRO A 322 -9.04 3.34 13.36
N SER A 323 -9.07 2.39 14.29
CA SER A 323 -8.78 2.64 15.71
C SER A 323 -7.36 3.14 15.95
N LEU A 324 -6.35 2.65 15.17
CA LEU A 324 -4.97 3.09 15.29
C LEU A 324 -4.80 4.53 14.79
N THR A 325 -5.37 4.84 13.62
CA THR A 325 -5.37 6.21 13.07
C THR A 325 -6.14 7.17 13.97
N ASN A 326 -7.31 6.77 14.47
CA ASN A 326 -8.13 7.61 15.35
C ASN A 326 -7.49 7.87 16.72
N ALA A 327 -6.68 6.94 17.23
CA ALA A 327 -5.96 7.08 18.49
C ALA A 327 -4.78 8.05 18.42
N GLN A 328 -4.31 8.45 17.22
CA GLN A 328 -3.25 9.44 17.08
C GLN A 328 -3.78 10.83 17.48
N GLU A 329 -3.01 11.54 18.30
CA GLU A 329 -3.26 12.97 18.53
C GLU A 329 -2.93 13.71 17.22
N THR A 330 -3.90 14.45 16.71
CA THR A 330 -3.62 15.35 15.57
C THR A 330 -2.78 16.51 16.11
N PRO A 331 -1.60 16.81 15.55
CA PRO A 331 -0.86 17.99 15.96
C PRO A 331 -1.78 19.20 15.83
N MET A 332 -1.93 19.97 16.92
CA MET A 332 -2.59 21.26 16.82
C MET A 332 -1.80 22.07 15.81
N THR A 333 -2.40 22.39 14.68
CA THR A 333 -1.85 23.35 13.73
C THR A 333 -1.69 24.66 14.48
N THR A 334 -0.49 24.94 14.96
CA THR A 334 -0.16 26.27 15.44
C THR A 334 -0.25 27.17 14.22
N ALA A 335 -1.42 27.81 14.07
CA ALA A 335 -1.57 28.95 13.19
C ALA A 335 -0.52 29.98 13.61
N GLN A 336 0.50 30.20 12.80
CA GLN A 336 1.36 31.38 12.80
C GLN A 336 1.36 31.99 11.41
#